data_300f7d36f22cdbe769f3d0e9beba4cdc
#
_entry.id   300f7d36f22cdbe769f3d0e9beba4cdc
#
_cell.length_a   1.000
_cell.length_b   1.000
_cell.length_c   1.000
_cell.angle_alpha   90.00
_cell.angle_beta   90.00
_cell.angle_gamma   90.00
#
_symmetry.space_group_name_H-M   'P 1'
#
loop_
_entity.id
_entity.type
_entity.pdbx_description
1 polymer ?
#
loop_
_entity_poly.entity_id
_entity_poly.type
_entity_poly.pdbx_seq_one_letter_code
_entity_poly.pdbx_strand_id
1 'polypeptide(L)'
;MPIPDYQTLMLPLLKVAADSAVHSNRDVVNELAVQFGVSEAERKELLPSGKQEVFDNRVGWARTYLKKALLIDYVQRGKFRITERGKKVLAETPERIDVAYLSRFPEFVEFHRPPRPAAAEENGTVVSAAETDSPDDLMATGYLNRRRQIEQDVLAKVKSCSPEFFERLVVKLLTAMGYGGSLADAGKAIGKSGDGGVDGVIKEDKLGLEQIYIQAKRWDNTSVGRPEIQKFVGALHGKRARKGIFITTSTFTKDADEYAKGLETKVILIDGPQLANFMFDYEVGISTESTYVVKRIDNDFFEDEGGLDVAPEAATK
;
A
#
# COMPACT_ATOMS: atom_id res chain seq x y z
N MET A 1 -1.58 -11.34 17.76
CA MET A 1 -2.54 -10.28 18.18
C MET A 1 -2.40 -9.12 17.20
N PRO A 2 -3.43 -8.31 16.93
CA PRO A 2 -3.24 -7.18 16.03
C PRO A 2 -2.17 -6.22 16.60
N ILE A 3 -1.36 -5.64 15.71
CA ILE A 3 -0.34 -4.65 16.06
C ILE A 3 -0.99 -3.51 16.86
N PRO A 4 -0.52 -3.18 18.09
CA PRO A 4 -1.12 -2.15 18.93
C PRO A 4 -1.10 -0.78 18.23
N ASP A 5 -2.15 0.01 18.47
CA ASP A 5 -2.21 1.40 17.98
C ASP A 5 -1.20 2.30 18.71
N TYR A 6 -0.89 3.46 18.13
CA TYR A 6 0.12 4.37 18.67
C TYR A 6 -0.24 4.97 20.05
N GLN A 7 -1.52 5.10 20.36
CA GLN A 7 -1.94 5.61 21.68
C GLN A 7 -1.75 4.56 22.78
N THR A 8 -2.04 3.29 22.46
CA THR A 8 -1.76 2.16 23.37
C THR A 8 -0.26 2.08 23.70
N LEU A 9 0.61 2.50 22.80
CA LEU A 9 2.06 2.49 22.97
C LEU A 9 2.60 3.67 23.80
N MET A 10 1.85 4.76 23.99
CA MET A 10 2.35 5.98 24.66
C MET A 10 2.75 5.76 26.11
N LEU A 11 1.87 5.17 26.93
CA LEU A 11 2.20 4.95 28.35
C LEU A 11 3.31 3.91 28.53
N PRO A 12 3.31 2.74 27.85
CA PRO A 12 4.43 1.81 27.88
C PRO A 12 5.77 2.45 27.48
N LEU A 13 5.78 3.23 26.41
CA LEU A 13 6.98 3.95 25.95
C LEU A 13 7.50 4.92 27.01
N LEU A 14 6.62 5.67 27.65
CA LEU A 14 7.01 6.59 28.72
C LEU A 14 7.54 5.83 29.97
N LYS A 15 6.98 4.64 30.26
CA LYS A 15 7.46 3.76 31.34
C LYS A 15 8.85 3.20 31.05
N VAL A 16 9.16 2.80 29.82
CA VAL A 16 10.52 2.38 29.42
C VAL A 16 11.54 3.48 29.71
N ALA A 17 11.19 4.75 29.47
CA ALA A 17 12.08 5.88 29.71
C ALA A 17 12.13 6.34 31.19
N ALA A 18 11.41 5.69 32.12
CA ALA A 18 11.27 6.13 33.50
C ALA A 18 12.58 6.15 34.29
N ASP A 19 13.57 5.37 33.90
CA ASP A 19 14.93 5.31 34.53
C ASP A 19 15.75 6.56 34.31
N SER A 20 15.26 7.52 33.52
CA SER A 20 15.96 8.78 33.18
C SER A 20 17.24 8.59 32.34
N ALA A 21 17.53 7.39 31.89
CA ALA A 21 18.59 7.10 30.93
C ALA A 21 18.27 7.64 29.53
N VAL A 22 19.28 7.68 28.70
CA VAL A 22 19.11 8.01 27.27
C VAL A 22 18.80 6.72 26.49
N HIS A 23 17.60 6.63 25.93
CA HIS A 23 17.13 5.48 25.18
C HIS A 23 17.26 5.68 23.68
N SER A 24 17.69 4.65 22.96
CA SER A 24 17.66 4.66 21.50
C SER A 24 16.28 4.25 20.98
N ASN A 25 15.88 4.80 19.83
CA ASN A 25 14.62 4.43 19.19
C ASN A 25 14.52 2.91 18.94
N ARG A 26 15.63 2.31 18.50
CA ARG A 26 15.69 0.90 18.14
C ARG A 26 15.49 0.00 19.37
N ASP A 27 16.12 0.35 20.48
CA ASP A 27 16.02 -0.46 21.70
C ASP A 27 14.60 -0.41 22.26
N VAL A 28 13.97 0.77 22.26
CA VAL A 28 12.58 0.93 22.72
C VAL A 28 11.59 0.20 21.82
N VAL A 29 11.76 0.23 20.50
CA VAL A 29 10.94 -0.55 19.58
C VAL A 29 11.06 -2.04 19.89
N ASN A 30 12.28 -2.55 20.11
CA ASN A 30 12.51 -3.95 20.44
C ASN A 30 11.87 -4.33 21.78
N GLU A 31 12.03 -3.49 22.80
CA GLU A 31 11.46 -3.73 24.13
C GLU A 31 9.93 -3.74 24.11
N LEU A 32 9.31 -2.77 23.43
CA LEU A 32 7.86 -2.73 23.26
C LEU A 32 7.36 -3.92 22.43
N ALA A 33 8.08 -4.35 21.39
CA ALA A 33 7.71 -5.53 20.62
C ALA A 33 7.66 -6.80 21.50
N VAL A 34 8.63 -6.96 22.39
CA VAL A 34 8.64 -8.07 23.36
C VAL A 34 7.48 -7.93 24.35
N GLN A 35 7.27 -6.75 24.92
CA GLN A 35 6.21 -6.47 25.89
C GLN A 35 4.81 -6.76 25.32
N PHE A 36 4.56 -6.44 24.06
CA PHE A 36 3.27 -6.66 23.39
C PHE A 36 3.17 -8.00 22.65
N GLY A 37 4.22 -8.82 22.67
CA GLY A 37 4.23 -10.12 22.00
C GLY A 37 4.09 -10.00 20.47
N VAL A 38 4.62 -8.94 19.85
CA VAL A 38 4.58 -8.72 18.40
C VAL A 38 5.47 -9.75 17.73
N SER A 39 4.89 -10.59 16.88
CA SER A 39 5.60 -11.65 16.17
C SER A 39 6.54 -11.10 15.08
N GLU A 40 7.50 -11.91 14.64
CA GLU A 40 8.40 -11.56 13.54
C GLU A 40 7.67 -11.23 12.23
N ALA A 41 6.52 -11.86 11.97
CA ALA A 41 5.68 -11.58 10.81
C ALA A 41 5.02 -10.20 10.93
N GLU A 42 4.43 -9.89 12.08
CA GLU A 42 3.81 -8.59 12.36
C GLU A 42 4.86 -7.45 12.38
N ARG A 43 6.09 -7.72 12.84
CA ARG A 43 7.18 -6.72 12.79
C ARG A 43 7.58 -6.35 11.37
N LYS A 44 7.45 -7.25 10.41
CA LYS A 44 7.76 -7.03 8.99
C LYS A 44 6.57 -6.54 8.18
N GLU A 45 5.40 -6.37 8.81
CA GLU A 45 4.24 -5.82 8.15
C GLU A 45 4.50 -4.36 7.77
N LEU A 46 4.44 -4.07 6.47
CA LEU A 46 4.71 -2.74 5.93
C LEU A 46 3.43 -1.93 5.81
N LEU A 47 3.56 -0.62 6.01
CA LEU A 47 2.55 0.33 5.58
C LEU A 47 2.27 0.16 4.07
N PRO A 48 1.09 0.52 3.57
CA PRO A 48 0.77 0.44 2.13
C PRO A 48 1.75 1.16 1.21
N SER A 49 2.52 2.11 1.74
CA SER A 49 3.63 2.76 1.03
C SER A 49 4.82 1.83 0.75
N GLY A 50 4.88 0.66 1.40
CA GLY A 50 5.97 -0.30 1.30
C GLY A 50 7.31 0.16 1.89
N LYS A 51 7.36 1.31 2.59
CA LYS A 51 8.63 1.95 3.00
C LYS A 51 8.95 1.84 4.49
N GLN A 52 7.97 1.52 5.32
CA GLN A 52 8.15 1.49 6.78
C GLN A 52 7.27 0.42 7.40
N GLU A 53 7.79 -0.26 8.42
CA GLU A 53 7.02 -1.21 9.22
C GLU A 53 5.94 -0.49 10.03
N VAL A 54 4.74 -1.08 10.09
CA VAL A 54 3.57 -0.52 10.80
C VAL A 54 3.87 -0.32 12.28
N PHE A 55 4.48 -1.32 12.93
CA PHE A 55 4.80 -1.24 14.36
C PHE A 55 5.78 -0.10 14.67
N ASP A 56 6.87 -0.01 13.90
CA ASP A 56 7.90 1.03 14.06
C ASP A 56 7.32 2.42 13.82
N ASN A 57 6.43 2.55 12.83
CA ASN A 57 5.71 3.79 12.57
C ASN A 57 4.87 4.22 13.78
N ARG A 58 4.08 3.30 14.35
CA ARG A 58 3.22 3.58 15.51
C ARG A 58 4.01 3.92 16.75
N VAL A 59 5.13 3.26 17.03
CA VAL A 59 6.07 3.66 18.09
C VAL A 59 6.64 5.06 17.83
N GLY A 60 6.97 5.37 16.57
CA GLY A 60 7.43 6.68 16.14
C GLY A 60 6.41 7.79 16.42
N TRP A 61 5.13 7.54 16.12
CA TRP A 61 4.06 8.50 16.42
C TRP A 61 3.79 8.64 17.92
N ALA A 62 3.77 7.55 18.68
CA ALA A 62 3.68 7.61 20.15
C ALA A 62 4.76 8.51 20.75
N ARG A 63 6.01 8.32 20.30
CA ARG A 63 7.15 9.16 20.73
C ARG A 63 6.98 10.62 20.31
N THR A 64 6.53 10.89 19.10
CA THR A 64 6.30 12.25 18.60
C THR A 64 5.27 12.98 19.45
N TYR A 65 4.19 12.33 19.80
CA TYR A 65 3.12 12.90 20.63
C TYR A 65 3.57 13.16 22.06
N LEU A 66 4.30 12.22 22.67
CA LEU A 66 4.91 12.43 23.99
C LEU A 66 5.92 13.60 23.99
N LYS A 67 6.71 13.76 22.92
CA LYS A 67 7.60 14.90 22.76
C LYS A 67 6.82 16.21 22.64
N LYS A 68 5.77 16.25 21.85
CA LYS A 68 4.94 17.45 21.66
C LYS A 68 4.21 17.87 22.95
N ALA A 69 3.92 16.91 23.83
CA ALA A 69 3.43 17.17 25.18
C ALA A 69 4.55 17.50 26.19
N LEU A 70 5.82 17.53 25.76
CA LEU A 70 7.01 17.74 26.58
C LEU A 70 7.17 16.70 27.70
N LEU A 71 6.73 15.45 27.49
CA LEU A 71 6.93 14.35 28.43
C LEU A 71 8.28 13.64 28.23
N ILE A 72 8.81 13.70 27.01
CA ILE A 72 10.15 13.25 26.65
C ILE A 72 10.86 14.37 25.89
N ASP A 73 12.20 14.32 25.86
CA ASP A 73 13.02 15.24 25.07
C ASP A 73 14.07 14.49 24.27
N TYR A 74 14.38 14.99 23.07
CA TYR A 74 15.41 14.41 22.21
C TYR A 74 16.78 14.95 22.64
N VAL A 75 17.69 14.03 22.91
CA VAL A 75 19.06 14.38 23.35
C VAL A 75 19.98 14.47 22.13
N GLN A 76 19.82 13.55 21.20
CA GLN A 76 20.52 13.50 19.91
C GLN A 76 19.70 12.69 18.92
N ARG A 77 20.17 12.57 17.68
CA ARG A 77 19.50 11.79 16.62
C ARG A 77 19.16 10.38 17.11
N GLY A 78 17.89 10.03 17.01
CA GLY A 78 17.41 8.70 17.38
C GLY A 78 17.46 8.36 18.86
N LYS A 79 17.78 9.33 19.74
CA LYS A 79 17.84 9.12 21.19
C LYS A 79 17.02 10.16 21.95
N PHE A 80 16.36 9.71 23.00
CA PHE A 80 15.52 10.54 23.84
C PHE A 80 15.61 10.12 25.32
N ARG A 81 15.11 10.97 26.19
CA ARG A 81 14.97 10.72 27.63
C ARG A 81 13.66 11.30 28.15
N ILE A 82 13.22 10.82 29.30
CA ILE A 82 12.07 11.39 30.01
C ILE A 82 12.40 12.78 30.55
N THR A 83 11.41 13.68 30.56
CA THR A 83 11.52 15.00 31.20
C THR A 83 10.99 14.95 32.63
N GLU A 84 11.21 16.05 33.40
CA GLU A 84 10.61 16.20 34.75
C GLU A 84 9.07 16.19 34.68
N ARG A 85 8.46 16.72 33.57
CA ARG A 85 7.03 16.64 33.33
C ARG A 85 6.59 15.19 33.11
N GLY A 86 7.35 14.43 32.33
CA GLY A 86 7.07 13.00 32.10
C GLY A 86 7.12 12.18 33.38
N LYS A 87 8.10 12.46 34.27
CA LYS A 87 8.17 11.80 35.59
C LYS A 87 6.96 12.11 36.46
N LYS A 88 6.52 13.40 36.50
CA LYS A 88 5.31 13.80 37.22
C LYS A 88 4.08 13.08 36.71
N VAL A 89 3.94 12.95 35.36
CA VAL A 89 2.85 12.20 34.76
C VAL A 89 2.87 10.72 35.17
N LEU A 90 4.03 10.06 35.19
CA LEU A 90 4.14 8.68 35.66
C LEU A 90 3.83 8.56 37.16
N ALA A 91 4.17 9.54 37.98
CA ALA A 91 3.82 9.56 39.40
C ALA A 91 2.32 9.70 39.67
N GLU A 92 1.56 10.25 38.74
CA GLU A 92 0.07 10.25 38.76
C GLU A 92 -0.54 8.87 38.51
N THR A 93 0.27 7.87 38.10
CA THR A 93 -0.16 6.50 37.78
C THR A 93 -1.36 6.43 36.82
N PRO A 94 -1.31 7.09 35.65
CA PRO A 94 -2.43 7.07 34.73
C PRO A 94 -2.66 5.65 34.20
N GLU A 95 -3.93 5.28 34.03
CA GLU A 95 -4.30 3.99 33.41
C GLU A 95 -3.93 3.96 31.94
N ARG A 96 -4.05 5.11 31.26
CA ARG A 96 -3.74 5.29 29.84
C ARG A 96 -3.23 6.70 29.58
N ILE A 97 -2.34 6.82 28.60
CA ILE A 97 -1.97 8.09 27.97
C ILE A 97 -2.43 7.99 26.49
N ASP A 98 -3.31 8.89 26.10
CA ASP A 98 -3.86 9.02 24.76
C ASP A 98 -3.94 10.49 24.35
N VAL A 99 -4.51 10.80 23.17
CA VAL A 99 -4.67 12.17 22.68
C VAL A 99 -5.53 12.99 23.65
N ALA A 100 -6.58 12.42 24.22
CA ALA A 100 -7.43 13.11 25.18
C ALA A 100 -6.65 13.48 26.45
N TYR A 101 -5.86 12.55 26.98
CA TYR A 101 -4.97 12.81 28.11
C TYR A 101 -3.93 13.88 27.80
N LEU A 102 -3.30 13.82 26.61
CA LEU A 102 -2.27 14.80 26.20
C LEU A 102 -2.85 16.19 25.92
N SER A 103 -4.14 16.30 25.62
CA SER A 103 -4.83 17.58 25.38
C SER A 103 -4.89 18.49 26.63
N ARG A 104 -4.52 17.98 27.80
CA ARG A 104 -4.34 18.80 29.00
C ARG A 104 -3.07 19.72 28.93
N PHE A 105 -2.18 19.46 27.96
CA PHE A 105 -0.94 20.24 27.80
C PHE A 105 -1.10 21.24 26.64
N PRO A 106 -0.94 22.56 26.92
CA PRO A 106 -1.14 23.61 25.90
C PRO A 106 -0.29 23.42 24.64
N GLU A 107 0.98 22.98 24.82
CA GLU A 107 1.92 22.78 23.72
C GLU A 107 1.47 21.64 22.79
N PHE A 108 0.84 20.60 23.34
CA PHE A 108 0.26 19.53 22.57
C PHE A 108 -1.01 19.99 21.84
N VAL A 109 -1.87 20.77 22.49
CA VAL A 109 -3.08 21.32 21.87
C VAL A 109 -2.73 22.20 20.67
N GLU A 110 -1.72 23.06 20.80
CA GLU A 110 -1.24 23.90 19.71
C GLU A 110 -0.73 23.07 18.52
N PHE A 111 0.03 22.01 18.79
CA PHE A 111 0.49 21.08 17.75
C PHE A 111 -0.64 20.30 17.08
N HIS A 112 -1.60 19.83 17.86
CA HIS A 112 -2.68 18.95 17.37
C HIS A 112 -3.85 19.71 16.74
N ARG A 113 -3.89 21.05 16.84
CA ARG A 113 -4.92 21.87 16.23
C ARG A 113 -4.83 21.79 14.71
N PRO A 114 -5.90 21.36 13.98
CA PRO A 114 -5.88 21.37 12.52
C PRO A 114 -5.66 22.81 12.01
N PRO A 115 -4.91 22.99 10.89
CA PRO A 115 -4.77 24.31 10.27
C PRO A 115 -6.17 24.83 9.89
N ARG A 116 -6.55 25.99 10.45
CA ARG A 116 -7.84 26.60 10.17
C ARG A 116 -7.85 27.09 8.72
N PRO A 117 -8.79 26.66 7.86
CA PRO A 117 -9.06 27.38 6.63
C PRO A 117 -9.56 28.78 7.00
N ALA A 118 -9.11 29.81 6.29
CA ALA A 118 -9.39 31.22 6.59
C ALA A 118 -10.88 31.65 6.50
N ALA A 119 -11.80 30.72 6.29
CA ALA A 119 -13.24 30.95 6.29
C ALA A 119 -14.00 29.63 6.58
N ALA A 120 -14.24 29.33 7.85
CA ALA A 120 -15.29 28.38 8.22
C ALA A 120 -15.79 28.73 9.63
N GLU A 121 -17.07 29.09 9.67
CA GLU A 121 -17.81 29.36 10.88
C GLU A 121 -17.99 28.11 11.76
N GLU A 122 -18.17 28.37 13.05
CA GLU A 122 -18.35 27.41 14.12
C GLU A 122 -19.52 26.45 13.86
N ASN A 123 -19.21 25.21 13.47
CA ASN A 123 -20.04 24.06 13.80
C ASN A 123 -19.10 22.84 13.84
N GLY A 124 -18.41 22.72 14.96
CA GLY A 124 -17.49 21.61 15.24
C GLY A 124 -18.26 20.34 15.59
N THR A 125 -18.53 19.50 14.60
CA THR A 125 -18.77 18.08 14.88
C THR A 125 -17.38 17.42 14.87
N VAL A 126 -16.83 17.18 16.05
CA VAL A 126 -15.63 16.39 16.27
C VAL A 126 -15.88 15.00 15.72
N VAL A 127 -15.15 14.64 14.68
CA VAL A 127 -15.21 13.30 14.05
C VAL A 127 -14.56 12.29 14.98
N SER A 128 -15.37 11.52 15.67
CA SER A 128 -15.02 10.57 16.74
C SER A 128 -14.49 9.21 16.26
N ALA A 129 -14.08 9.03 15.01
CA ALA A 129 -13.72 7.70 14.51
C ALA A 129 -12.22 7.52 14.15
N ALA A 130 -11.37 8.54 14.36
CA ALA A 130 -9.96 8.53 13.95
C ALA A 130 -8.96 8.61 15.12
N GLU A 131 -9.41 8.39 16.37
CA GLU A 131 -8.54 8.62 17.53
C GLU A 131 -7.45 7.57 17.75
N THR A 132 -7.53 6.40 17.08
CA THR A 132 -6.56 5.30 17.25
C THR A 132 -5.52 5.21 16.14
N ASP A 133 -5.80 5.81 14.97
CA ASP A 133 -4.94 5.71 13.80
C ASP A 133 -3.92 6.86 13.72
N SER A 134 -2.67 6.53 13.40
CA SER A 134 -1.66 7.55 13.12
C SER A 134 -1.99 8.30 11.81
N PRO A 135 -1.46 9.52 11.59
CA PRO A 135 -1.61 10.21 10.30
C PRO A 135 -1.20 9.36 9.10
N ASP A 136 -0.17 8.52 9.23
CA ASP A 136 0.26 7.60 8.18
C ASP A 136 -0.73 6.44 7.99
N ASP A 137 -1.31 5.90 9.07
CA ASP A 137 -2.39 4.88 8.99
C ASP A 137 -3.62 5.46 8.27
N LEU A 138 -4.01 6.72 8.57
CA LEU A 138 -5.13 7.40 7.92
C LEU A 138 -4.88 7.62 6.43
N MET A 139 -3.69 8.08 6.05
CA MET A 139 -3.31 8.24 4.64
C MET A 139 -3.31 6.90 3.91
N ALA A 140 -2.76 5.87 4.54
CA ALA A 140 -2.72 4.52 3.99
C ALA A 140 -4.13 3.95 3.78
N THR A 141 -4.99 4.07 4.78
CA THR A 141 -6.39 3.64 4.72
C THR A 141 -7.16 4.41 3.65
N GLY A 142 -6.98 5.73 3.59
CA GLY A 142 -7.58 6.58 2.57
C GLY A 142 -7.17 6.17 1.15
N TYR A 143 -5.88 5.91 0.94
CA TYR A 143 -5.35 5.43 -0.34
C TYR A 143 -5.94 4.07 -0.72
N LEU A 144 -5.95 3.09 0.19
CA LEU A 144 -6.51 1.76 -0.08
C LEU A 144 -8.01 1.80 -0.39
N ASN A 145 -8.78 2.64 0.31
CA ASN A 145 -10.19 2.82 0.03
C ASN A 145 -10.41 3.44 -1.36
N ARG A 146 -9.64 4.47 -1.71
CA ARG A 146 -9.69 5.09 -3.04
C ARG A 146 -9.29 4.11 -4.14
N ARG A 147 -8.23 3.33 -3.92
CA ARG A 147 -7.80 2.26 -4.83
C ARG A 147 -8.92 1.25 -5.08
N ARG A 148 -9.53 0.70 -4.02
CA ARG A 148 -10.65 -0.27 -4.14
C ARG A 148 -11.82 0.31 -4.94
N GLN A 149 -12.17 1.57 -4.68
CA GLN A 149 -13.23 2.24 -5.44
C GLN A 149 -12.89 2.30 -6.93
N ILE A 150 -11.68 2.73 -7.29
CA ILE A 150 -11.23 2.80 -8.70
C ILE A 150 -11.20 1.41 -9.34
N GLU A 151 -10.72 0.38 -8.63
CA GLU A 151 -10.73 -1.00 -9.11
C GLU A 151 -12.15 -1.52 -9.37
N GLN A 152 -13.11 -1.19 -8.52
CA GLN A 152 -14.53 -1.53 -8.73
C GLN A 152 -15.12 -0.78 -9.91
N ASP A 153 -14.87 0.52 -10.02
CA ASP A 153 -15.39 1.37 -11.09
C ASP A 153 -14.82 0.96 -12.46
N VAL A 154 -13.52 0.68 -12.55
CA VAL A 154 -12.89 0.23 -13.79
C VAL A 154 -13.40 -1.14 -14.22
N LEU A 155 -13.59 -2.08 -13.27
CA LEU A 155 -14.16 -3.39 -13.57
C LEU A 155 -15.61 -3.27 -14.09
N ALA A 156 -16.42 -2.44 -13.45
CA ALA A 156 -17.79 -2.16 -13.91
C ALA A 156 -17.79 -1.56 -15.33
N LYS A 157 -16.85 -0.64 -15.60
CA LYS A 157 -16.68 -0.05 -16.93
C LYS A 157 -16.29 -1.10 -17.98
N VAL A 158 -15.34 -1.98 -17.67
CA VAL A 158 -14.91 -3.06 -18.56
C VAL A 158 -16.06 -4.01 -18.84
N LYS A 159 -16.88 -4.35 -17.84
CA LYS A 159 -18.09 -5.17 -18.02
C LYS A 159 -19.10 -4.56 -19.00
N SER A 160 -19.17 -3.23 -19.07
CA SER A 160 -20.07 -2.52 -20.00
C SER A 160 -19.53 -2.38 -21.44
N CYS A 161 -18.25 -2.72 -21.68
CA CYS A 161 -17.64 -2.63 -23.00
C CYS A 161 -18.02 -3.83 -23.88
N SER A 162 -17.75 -3.75 -25.21
CA SER A 162 -17.96 -4.88 -26.11
C SER A 162 -16.94 -6.01 -25.88
N PRO A 163 -17.25 -7.26 -26.25
CA PRO A 163 -16.30 -8.37 -26.18
C PRO A 163 -14.99 -8.08 -26.94
N GLU A 164 -15.06 -7.50 -28.12
CA GLU A 164 -13.91 -7.17 -28.96
C GLU A 164 -13.03 -6.08 -28.29
N PHE A 165 -13.66 -5.15 -27.57
CA PHE A 165 -12.91 -4.18 -26.77
C PHE A 165 -12.18 -4.87 -25.63
N PHE A 166 -12.83 -5.82 -24.97
CA PHE A 166 -12.24 -6.56 -23.86
C PHE A 166 -11.02 -7.39 -24.31
N GLU A 167 -11.09 -8.07 -25.46
CA GLU A 167 -9.94 -8.78 -26.03
C GLU A 167 -8.75 -7.84 -26.29
N ARG A 168 -9.01 -6.68 -26.89
CA ARG A 168 -7.95 -5.67 -27.10
C ARG A 168 -7.39 -5.09 -25.81
N LEU A 169 -8.26 -4.89 -24.80
CA LEU A 169 -7.84 -4.44 -23.46
C LEU A 169 -6.88 -5.44 -22.82
N VAL A 170 -7.20 -6.74 -22.89
CA VAL A 170 -6.36 -7.80 -22.32
C VAL A 170 -4.99 -7.81 -22.98
N VAL A 171 -4.91 -7.72 -24.30
CA VAL A 171 -3.60 -7.63 -25.01
C VAL A 171 -2.84 -6.39 -24.59
N LYS A 172 -3.52 -5.24 -24.50
CA LYS A 172 -2.89 -3.98 -24.03
C LYS A 172 -2.35 -4.10 -22.62
N LEU A 173 -3.10 -4.74 -21.72
CA LEU A 173 -2.67 -4.96 -20.33
C LEU A 173 -1.42 -5.86 -20.28
N LEU A 174 -1.46 -7.01 -20.95
CA LEU A 174 -0.30 -7.91 -20.97
C LEU A 174 0.93 -7.24 -21.59
N THR A 175 0.74 -6.38 -22.60
CA THR A 175 1.82 -5.58 -23.16
C THR A 175 2.39 -4.57 -22.15
N ALA A 176 1.53 -3.89 -21.40
CA ALA A 176 1.96 -2.99 -20.33
C ALA A 176 2.71 -3.73 -19.20
N MET A 177 2.35 -4.99 -18.93
CA MET A 177 3.07 -5.88 -18.01
C MET A 177 4.43 -6.38 -18.55
N GLY A 178 4.77 -6.06 -19.81
CA GLY A 178 6.05 -6.40 -20.43
C GLY A 178 6.04 -7.62 -21.35
N TYR A 179 4.88 -8.26 -21.56
CA TYR A 179 4.73 -9.31 -22.55
C TYR A 179 4.58 -8.72 -23.97
N GLY A 180 4.82 -9.51 -25.02
CA GLY A 180 4.49 -9.13 -26.40
C GLY A 180 5.67 -8.76 -27.30
N GLY A 181 6.90 -8.83 -26.79
CA GLY A 181 8.11 -8.56 -27.59
C GLY A 181 8.24 -7.10 -28.01
N SER A 182 7.90 -6.77 -29.25
CA SER A 182 7.88 -5.38 -29.75
C SER A 182 6.42 -4.83 -29.81
N LEU A 183 6.27 -3.50 -29.77
CA LEU A 183 4.98 -2.83 -29.95
C LEU A 183 4.27 -3.21 -31.28
N ALA A 184 5.05 -3.53 -32.32
CA ALA A 184 4.54 -3.97 -33.61
C ALA A 184 4.00 -5.42 -33.57
N ASP A 185 4.56 -6.26 -32.70
CA ASP A 185 4.11 -7.66 -32.51
C ASP A 185 2.86 -7.74 -31.65
N ALA A 186 2.74 -6.87 -30.65
CA ALA A 186 1.56 -6.77 -29.80
C ALA A 186 0.27 -6.44 -30.59
N GLY A 187 0.38 -5.64 -31.65
CA GLY A 187 -0.72 -5.32 -32.55
C GLY A 187 -1.24 -6.51 -33.39
N LYS A 188 -0.44 -7.57 -33.52
CA LYS A 188 -0.80 -8.82 -34.22
C LYS A 188 -1.34 -9.91 -33.28
N ALA A 189 -1.30 -9.67 -31.97
CA ALA A 189 -1.66 -10.64 -30.94
C ALA A 189 -3.17 -11.00 -30.92
N ILE A 190 -4.02 -10.20 -31.57
CA ILE A 190 -5.46 -10.47 -31.64
C ILE A 190 -5.72 -11.48 -32.75
N GLY A 191 -6.13 -12.70 -32.40
CA GLY A 191 -6.49 -13.75 -33.31
C GLY A 191 -7.74 -13.38 -34.12
N LYS A 192 -7.93 -14.03 -35.29
CA LYS A 192 -9.21 -13.97 -36.02
C LYS A 192 -10.25 -14.75 -35.21
N SER A 193 -11.42 -14.16 -34.99
CA SER A 193 -12.58 -14.83 -34.39
C SER A 193 -12.83 -16.18 -35.08
N GLY A 194 -12.83 -17.27 -34.30
CA GLY A 194 -13.07 -18.62 -34.83
C GLY A 194 -11.96 -19.65 -34.57
N ASP A 195 -10.89 -19.33 -33.91
CA ASP A 195 -9.69 -20.18 -33.68
C ASP A 195 -9.85 -21.21 -32.54
N GLY A 196 -11.03 -21.79 -32.37
CA GLY A 196 -11.24 -22.96 -31.51
C GLY A 196 -11.14 -22.67 -30.00
N GLY A 197 -11.37 -21.40 -29.56
CA GLY A 197 -11.38 -21.04 -28.15
C GLY A 197 -10.08 -20.36 -27.67
N VAL A 198 -9.33 -19.76 -28.57
CA VAL A 198 -8.20 -18.86 -28.29
C VAL A 198 -8.50 -17.52 -28.97
N ASP A 199 -8.45 -16.45 -28.19
CA ASP A 199 -8.77 -15.10 -28.66
C ASP A 199 -7.50 -14.32 -29.07
N GLY A 200 -6.32 -14.76 -28.62
CA GLY A 200 -5.07 -14.14 -28.98
C GLY A 200 -3.84 -14.97 -28.63
N VAL A 201 -2.71 -14.56 -29.19
CA VAL A 201 -1.39 -15.13 -28.90
C VAL A 201 -0.41 -13.98 -28.69
N ILE A 202 0.35 -14.01 -27.60
CA ILE A 202 1.36 -13.01 -27.29
C ILE A 202 2.72 -13.69 -27.06
N LYS A 203 3.80 -13.04 -27.45
CA LYS A 203 5.15 -13.51 -27.15
C LYS A 203 5.43 -13.33 -25.65
N GLU A 204 6.09 -14.30 -25.02
CA GLU A 204 6.45 -14.20 -23.61
C GLU A 204 7.57 -13.20 -23.38
N ASP A 205 8.54 -13.14 -24.26
CA ASP A 205 9.72 -12.32 -24.16
C ASP A 205 10.04 -11.56 -25.48
N LYS A 206 11.03 -10.67 -25.41
CA LYS A 206 11.45 -9.86 -26.56
C LYS A 206 12.03 -10.68 -27.73
N LEU A 207 12.54 -11.88 -27.47
CA LEU A 207 13.08 -12.77 -28.50
C LEU A 207 11.97 -13.60 -29.16
N GLY A 208 10.84 -13.79 -28.46
CA GLY A 208 9.71 -14.56 -28.92
C GLY A 208 9.98 -16.06 -28.96
N LEU A 209 10.83 -16.54 -28.04
CA LEU A 209 11.18 -17.97 -27.92
C LEU A 209 9.97 -18.80 -27.53
N GLU A 210 9.08 -18.24 -26.70
CA GLU A 210 7.83 -18.89 -26.31
C GLU A 210 6.63 -17.98 -26.56
N GLN A 211 5.46 -18.62 -26.70
CA GLN A 211 4.19 -17.96 -26.93
C GLN A 211 3.21 -18.31 -25.81
N ILE A 212 2.44 -17.32 -25.42
CA ILE A 212 1.34 -17.45 -24.46
C ILE A 212 0.04 -17.28 -25.22
N TYR A 213 -0.84 -18.25 -25.10
CA TYR A 213 -2.17 -18.23 -25.70
C TYR A 213 -3.17 -17.61 -24.72
N ILE A 214 -4.07 -16.79 -25.23
CA ILE A 214 -4.98 -15.96 -24.42
C ILE A 214 -6.42 -16.34 -24.75
N GLN A 215 -7.22 -16.52 -23.69
CA GLN A 215 -8.68 -16.57 -23.75
C GLN A 215 -9.24 -15.46 -22.87
N ALA A 216 -10.06 -14.60 -23.42
CA ALA A 216 -10.72 -13.49 -22.74
C ALA A 216 -12.23 -13.68 -22.70
N LYS A 217 -12.83 -13.88 -21.54
CA LYS A 217 -14.28 -14.09 -21.36
C LYS A 217 -14.90 -12.95 -20.58
N ARG A 218 -15.60 -12.05 -21.27
CA ARG A 218 -16.41 -11.01 -20.64
C ARG A 218 -17.72 -11.58 -20.12
N TRP A 219 -17.76 -11.97 -18.88
CA TRP A 219 -18.94 -12.46 -18.20
C TRP A 219 -19.33 -11.54 -17.04
N ASP A 220 -20.63 -11.34 -16.85
CA ASP A 220 -21.08 -10.37 -15.83
C ASP A 220 -21.25 -11.00 -14.44
N ASN A 221 -22.13 -12.00 -14.29
CA ASN A 221 -22.51 -12.53 -12.97
C ASN A 221 -22.36 -14.05 -12.85
N THR A 222 -21.92 -14.73 -13.89
CA THR A 222 -21.74 -16.19 -13.87
C THR A 222 -20.26 -16.52 -13.69
N SER A 223 -19.93 -17.31 -12.66
CA SER A 223 -18.56 -17.78 -12.45
C SER A 223 -18.13 -18.75 -13.57
N VAL A 224 -16.88 -18.64 -13.99
CA VAL A 224 -16.28 -19.55 -14.97
C VAL A 224 -16.03 -20.90 -14.32
N GLY A 225 -16.68 -21.94 -14.81
CA GLY A 225 -16.54 -23.29 -14.31
C GLY A 225 -15.43 -24.09 -15.01
N ARG A 226 -15.10 -25.24 -14.44
CA ARG A 226 -14.12 -26.20 -14.98
C ARG A 226 -14.33 -26.56 -16.46
N PRO A 227 -15.57 -26.74 -17.00
CA PRO A 227 -15.76 -27.06 -18.42
C PRO A 227 -15.17 -26.04 -19.38
N GLU A 228 -15.19 -24.74 -19.02
CA GLU A 228 -14.60 -23.70 -19.86
C GLU A 228 -13.05 -23.76 -19.85
N ILE A 229 -12.45 -24.07 -18.70
CA ILE A 229 -11.02 -24.29 -18.62
C ILE A 229 -10.59 -25.53 -19.38
N GLN A 230 -11.40 -26.64 -19.35
CA GLN A 230 -11.15 -27.84 -20.14
C GLN A 230 -11.19 -27.58 -21.65
N LYS A 231 -12.16 -26.77 -22.12
CA LYS A 231 -12.21 -26.34 -23.51
C LYS A 231 -10.94 -25.55 -23.92
N PHE A 232 -10.53 -24.62 -23.09
CA PHE A 232 -9.32 -23.84 -23.34
C PHE A 232 -8.07 -24.71 -23.38
N VAL A 233 -7.91 -25.64 -22.43
CA VAL A 233 -6.79 -26.61 -22.41
C VAL A 233 -6.80 -27.49 -23.65
N GLY A 234 -7.98 -27.94 -24.09
CA GLY A 234 -8.13 -28.68 -25.36
C GLY A 234 -7.65 -27.89 -26.57
N ALA A 235 -7.98 -26.59 -26.63
CA ALA A 235 -7.50 -25.68 -27.65
C ALA A 235 -5.97 -25.50 -27.62
N LEU A 236 -5.38 -25.36 -26.42
CA LEU A 236 -3.94 -25.29 -26.25
C LEU A 236 -3.23 -26.54 -26.76
N HIS A 237 -3.74 -27.75 -26.43
CA HIS A 237 -3.19 -29.00 -26.89
C HIS A 237 -3.29 -29.14 -28.44
N GLY A 238 -4.41 -28.74 -29.04
CA GLY A 238 -4.57 -28.68 -30.48
C GLY A 238 -3.53 -27.81 -31.18
N LYS A 239 -3.10 -26.73 -30.52
CA LYS A 239 -2.07 -25.81 -31.03
C LYS A 239 -0.65 -26.19 -30.54
N ARG A 240 -0.48 -27.31 -29.83
CA ARG A 240 0.78 -27.74 -29.17
C ARG A 240 1.37 -26.67 -28.22
N ALA A 241 0.49 -25.87 -27.65
CA ALA A 241 0.86 -24.79 -26.72
C ALA A 241 1.07 -25.33 -25.30
N ARG A 242 2.06 -24.80 -24.60
CA ARG A 242 2.39 -25.18 -23.21
C ARG A 242 2.00 -24.16 -22.18
N LYS A 243 1.66 -22.92 -22.60
CA LYS A 243 1.33 -21.79 -21.73
C LYS A 243 0.07 -21.10 -22.22
N GLY A 244 -0.82 -20.81 -21.28
CA GLY A 244 -2.06 -20.09 -21.56
C GLY A 244 -2.48 -19.20 -20.41
N ILE A 245 -3.19 -18.11 -20.73
CA ILE A 245 -3.81 -17.21 -19.77
C ILE A 245 -5.29 -17.16 -20.08
N PHE A 246 -6.12 -17.48 -19.08
CA PHE A 246 -7.56 -17.31 -19.15
C PHE A 246 -7.97 -16.14 -18.29
N ILE A 247 -8.55 -15.12 -18.90
CA ILE A 247 -8.94 -13.88 -18.22
C ILE A 247 -10.45 -13.70 -18.30
N THR A 248 -11.06 -13.34 -17.19
CA THR A 248 -12.50 -13.04 -17.15
C THR A 248 -12.79 -11.76 -16.36
N THR A 249 -13.91 -11.12 -16.64
CA THR A 249 -14.47 -10.02 -15.82
C THR A 249 -15.27 -10.53 -14.62
N SER A 250 -15.50 -11.85 -14.53
CA SER A 250 -16.22 -12.53 -13.45
C SER A 250 -15.22 -13.22 -12.49
N THR A 251 -15.65 -14.28 -11.84
CA THR A 251 -14.84 -15.11 -10.94
C THR A 251 -14.69 -16.52 -11.48
N PHE A 252 -13.78 -17.31 -10.94
CA PHE A 252 -13.68 -18.74 -11.20
C PHE A 252 -14.33 -19.55 -10.08
N THR A 253 -14.88 -20.71 -10.42
CA THR A 253 -15.29 -21.69 -9.41
C THR A 253 -14.05 -22.35 -8.78
N LYS A 254 -14.19 -22.84 -7.55
CA LYS A 254 -13.11 -23.57 -6.87
C LYS A 254 -12.63 -24.78 -7.68
N ASP A 255 -13.55 -25.52 -8.29
CA ASP A 255 -13.24 -26.67 -9.16
C ASP A 255 -12.45 -26.28 -10.43
N ALA A 256 -12.72 -25.09 -11.00
CA ALA A 256 -11.94 -24.56 -12.12
C ALA A 256 -10.50 -24.23 -11.71
N ASP A 257 -10.33 -23.63 -10.54
CA ASP A 257 -9.03 -23.24 -9.99
C ASP A 257 -8.19 -24.48 -9.62
N GLU A 258 -8.80 -25.44 -8.93
CA GLU A 258 -8.14 -26.72 -8.59
C GLU A 258 -7.76 -27.51 -9.86
N TYR A 259 -8.63 -27.54 -10.85
CA TYR A 259 -8.33 -28.20 -12.12
C TYR A 259 -7.13 -27.53 -12.82
N ALA A 260 -7.10 -26.20 -12.94
CA ALA A 260 -6.01 -25.49 -13.58
C ALA A 260 -4.65 -25.74 -12.89
N LYS A 261 -4.64 -25.82 -11.56
CA LYS A 261 -3.43 -26.10 -10.76
C LYS A 261 -2.88 -27.53 -10.97
N GLY A 262 -3.74 -28.48 -11.31
CA GLY A 262 -3.36 -29.90 -11.53
C GLY A 262 -2.86 -30.21 -12.94
N LEU A 263 -2.77 -29.25 -13.85
CA LEU A 263 -2.40 -29.47 -15.24
C LEU A 263 -0.86 -29.44 -15.43
N GLU A 264 -0.35 -30.26 -16.35
CA GLU A 264 1.03 -30.16 -16.86
C GLU A 264 1.20 -28.88 -17.71
N THR A 265 0.18 -28.52 -18.50
CA THR A 265 0.13 -27.27 -19.26
C THR A 265 -0.03 -26.09 -18.29
N LYS A 266 0.84 -25.10 -18.35
CA LYS A 266 0.77 -23.95 -17.47
C LYS A 266 -0.38 -23.03 -17.85
N VAL A 267 -1.48 -23.07 -17.11
CA VAL A 267 -2.64 -22.20 -17.29
C VAL A 267 -2.75 -21.25 -16.09
N ILE A 268 -2.72 -19.95 -16.38
CA ILE A 268 -2.94 -18.90 -15.40
C ILE A 268 -4.38 -18.40 -15.53
N LEU A 269 -5.09 -18.35 -14.42
CA LEU A 269 -6.45 -17.81 -14.35
C LEU A 269 -6.37 -16.40 -13.73
N ILE A 270 -6.99 -15.41 -14.40
CA ILE A 270 -7.08 -14.02 -13.93
C ILE A 270 -8.57 -13.66 -13.87
N ASP A 271 -9.09 -13.47 -12.68
CA ASP A 271 -10.48 -13.07 -12.45
C ASP A 271 -10.68 -11.55 -12.55
N GLY A 272 -11.92 -11.08 -12.40
CA GLY A 272 -12.27 -9.68 -12.50
C GLY A 272 -11.54 -8.78 -11.47
N PRO A 273 -11.54 -9.12 -10.18
CA PRO A 273 -10.75 -8.40 -9.17
C PRO A 273 -9.25 -8.32 -9.48
N GLN A 274 -8.63 -9.42 -9.88
CA GLN A 274 -7.22 -9.44 -10.27
C GLN A 274 -6.95 -8.62 -11.54
N LEU A 275 -7.85 -8.68 -12.52
CA LEU A 275 -7.79 -7.85 -13.73
C LEU A 275 -7.81 -6.35 -13.37
N ALA A 276 -8.74 -5.93 -12.50
CA ALA A 276 -8.84 -4.53 -12.07
C ALA A 276 -7.58 -4.07 -11.31
N ASN A 277 -7.04 -4.93 -10.45
CA ASN A 277 -5.80 -4.69 -9.74
C ASN A 277 -4.62 -4.48 -10.71
N PHE A 278 -4.45 -5.36 -11.71
CA PHE A 278 -3.41 -5.19 -12.73
C PHE A 278 -3.64 -3.93 -13.58
N MET A 279 -4.89 -3.61 -13.94
CA MET A 279 -5.20 -2.38 -14.66
C MET A 279 -4.80 -1.14 -13.85
N PHE A 280 -4.98 -1.16 -12.52
CA PHE A 280 -4.56 -0.11 -11.63
C PHE A 280 -3.03 0.01 -11.58
N ASP A 281 -2.33 -1.10 -11.35
CA ASP A 281 -0.88 -1.12 -11.17
C ASP A 281 -0.10 -0.77 -12.46
N TYR A 282 -0.65 -1.11 -13.63
CA TYR A 282 -0.05 -0.84 -14.94
C TYR A 282 -0.69 0.33 -15.69
N GLU A 283 -1.53 1.12 -15.02
CA GLU A 283 -2.18 2.33 -15.56
C GLU A 283 -2.91 2.10 -16.89
N VAL A 284 -3.56 0.93 -17.04
CA VAL A 284 -4.33 0.61 -18.26
C VAL A 284 -5.79 1.01 -18.06
N GLY A 285 -6.20 2.05 -18.78
CA GLY A 285 -7.53 2.66 -18.64
C GLY A 285 -7.71 3.49 -17.38
N ILE A 286 -6.64 3.75 -16.68
CA ILE A 286 -6.54 4.57 -15.46
C ILE A 286 -5.45 5.60 -15.69
N SER A 287 -5.57 6.77 -15.08
CA SER A 287 -4.55 7.83 -15.10
C SER A 287 -4.37 8.41 -13.71
N THR A 288 -3.16 8.85 -13.40
CA THR A 288 -2.86 9.55 -12.15
C THR A 288 -3.57 10.90 -12.12
N GLU A 289 -4.46 11.12 -11.16
CA GLU A 289 -5.19 12.38 -10.95
C GLU A 289 -4.36 13.36 -10.12
N SER A 290 -3.73 12.86 -9.05
CA SER A 290 -2.93 13.67 -8.11
C SER A 290 -1.83 12.87 -7.46
N THR A 291 -0.76 13.55 -7.05
CA THR A 291 0.36 12.95 -6.32
C THR A 291 0.62 13.71 -5.04
N TYR A 292 0.62 13.01 -3.90
CA TYR A 292 0.95 13.57 -2.60
C TYR A 292 2.36 13.19 -2.19
N VAL A 293 3.21 14.19 -1.94
CA VAL A 293 4.60 13.98 -1.52
C VAL A 293 4.70 14.17 -0.02
N VAL A 294 4.98 13.10 0.71
CA VAL A 294 5.25 13.14 2.14
C VAL A 294 6.72 13.43 2.36
N LYS A 295 7.03 14.49 3.13
CA LYS A 295 8.39 14.92 3.45
C LYS A 295 8.72 14.61 4.90
N ARG A 296 9.99 14.37 5.18
CA ARG A 296 10.57 14.27 6.53
C ARG A 296 11.67 15.30 6.71
N ILE A 297 11.97 15.63 7.97
CA ILE A 297 13.15 16.45 8.28
C ILE A 297 14.40 15.63 7.94
N ASP A 298 15.28 16.24 7.17
CA ASP A 298 16.64 15.72 6.96
C ASP A 298 17.53 16.19 8.13
N ASN A 299 17.69 15.31 9.11
CA ASN A 299 18.45 15.66 10.30
C ASN A 299 19.94 15.79 10.00
N ASP A 300 20.48 15.09 8.99
CA ASP A 300 21.89 15.16 8.62
C ASP A 300 22.25 16.58 8.13
N PHE A 301 21.32 17.21 7.40
CA PHE A 301 21.46 18.61 6.97
C PHE A 301 21.61 19.58 8.14
N PHE A 302 20.96 19.33 9.27
CA PHE A 302 21.02 20.22 10.44
C PHE A 302 22.15 19.87 11.42
N GLU A 303 22.79 18.69 11.28
CA GLU A 303 23.95 18.30 12.08
C GLU A 303 25.26 18.91 11.52
N ASP A 304 25.30 19.27 10.24
CA ASP A 304 26.41 19.96 9.56
C ASP A 304 26.33 21.51 9.76
N GLU A 305 26.25 21.97 11.01
CA GLU A 305 26.26 23.43 11.30
C GLU A 305 27.56 24.14 10.84
N GLY A 306 28.58 23.40 10.36
CA GLY A 306 29.82 23.90 9.81
C GLY A 306 29.91 24.05 8.28
N GLY A 307 28.90 23.59 7.53
CA GLY A 307 28.96 23.42 6.09
C GLY A 307 28.07 24.32 5.23
N LEU A 308 27.45 25.36 5.80
CA LEU A 308 26.84 26.40 4.99
C LEU A 308 27.96 27.34 4.50
N ASP A 309 28.73 26.88 3.49
CA ASP A 309 29.57 27.77 2.68
C ASP A 309 28.67 28.84 2.05
N VAL A 310 28.66 29.99 2.65
CA VAL A 310 28.21 31.22 2.01
C VAL A 310 29.11 31.40 0.81
N ALA A 311 28.58 31.18 -0.40
CA ALA A 311 29.29 31.45 -1.63
C ALA A 311 29.92 32.85 -1.54
N PRO A 312 31.24 33.04 -1.83
CA PRO A 312 31.86 34.35 -1.74
C PRO A 312 31.14 35.27 -2.76
N GLU A 313 30.70 36.42 -2.27
CA GLU A 313 30.22 37.52 -3.13
C GLU A 313 31.21 37.73 -4.26
N ALA A 314 30.72 37.58 -5.49
CA ALA A 314 31.48 37.93 -6.69
C ALA A 314 31.85 39.41 -6.61
N ALA A 315 33.14 39.68 -6.30
CA ALA A 315 33.72 41.00 -6.39
C ALA A 315 33.61 41.50 -7.80
N THR A 316 32.70 42.44 -8.01
CA THR A 316 32.58 43.27 -9.21
C THR A 316 33.88 44.03 -9.40
N LYS A 317 34.57 43.78 -10.51
CA LYS A 317 35.51 44.71 -11.12
C LYS A 317 35.04 45.06 -12.53
#